data_34f044a83e7b0b14108ed3901698ec94
#
_entry.id   34f044a83e7b0b14108ed3901698ec94
#
_cell.length_a   1.000
_cell.length_b   1.000
_cell.length_c   1.000
_cell.angle_alpha   90.00
_cell.angle_beta   90.00
_cell.angle_gamma   90.00
#
_symmetry.space_group_name_H-M   'P 1'
#
loop_
_entity.id
_entity.type
_entity.pdbx_description
1 polymer ?
#
loop_
_entity_poly.entity_id
_entity_poly.type
_entity_poly.pdbx_seq_one_letter_code
_entity_poly.pdbx_strand_id
1 'polypeptide(L)'
;MVAGFWCSAETPSAESLPHDSQFTMSRKVVRSSKFRHVFGQAVKADQCYDDIRISQMTWDSNFCSVNPKFVAMIVDASGGGAFMVLPLSKTGRIDMSYPTVCGHTGPVLDIEFCPHNDNIIASGSEDCSVMIWEIPDGGLTSPLTDPVVKLDGHSKRVGILCWHPTAHNVLMSAGCDNVVILWNVARGESVVRIESVHPDLIYSACWNQDGSQILTTCKDKTMRVLDPRKGTLLLEKEKTHEGSRPVRAVFLSDGNILTTGFSRMSERQVALWDPKNFAEPLCLQELDTGSGVLLPFYDPDTGVVYLCGKGESSIRYFEVTDEAPYVHYLSMYSSKESQKGMGCMPKRGLEVNKCSTNSTRGSSDLFQEDLYPDTIGPEPSVEADEWFQGKDGQPILISLKDGFTATTKAKEFKVHKSLLKTTSASAGNQPDNSGEVQSLRKEVKDLKAAIEELTTRMKELESWRESK
;
A
#
# COMPACT_ATOMS: atom_id res chain seq x y z
N MET A 1 -9.80 6.57 9.17
CA MET A 1 -9.66 5.43 10.09
C MET A 1 -8.69 4.46 9.46
N VAL A 2 -7.56 4.19 10.08
CA VAL A 2 -6.60 3.16 9.63
C VAL A 2 -7.13 1.85 10.18
N ALA A 3 -7.67 0.99 9.33
CA ALA A 3 -8.11 -0.33 9.74
C ALA A 3 -6.91 -1.29 9.77
N GLY A 4 -6.29 -1.44 10.93
CA GLY A 4 -5.46 -2.59 11.20
C GLY A 4 -6.37 -3.78 11.47
N PHE A 5 -6.42 -4.76 10.58
CA PHE A 5 -7.20 -5.97 10.81
C PHE A 5 -6.47 -6.88 11.80
N TRP A 6 -7.03 -7.04 12.99
CA TRP A 6 -6.64 -8.05 13.96
C TRP A 6 -7.62 -9.23 13.87
N CYS A 7 -7.12 -10.43 13.65
CA CYS A 7 -7.94 -11.63 13.65
C CYS A 7 -8.19 -12.11 15.08
N SER A 8 -9.45 -12.22 15.48
CA SER A 8 -9.85 -13.02 16.65
C SER A 8 -10.94 -14.00 16.25
N ALA A 9 -10.81 -15.25 16.68
CA ALA A 9 -11.82 -16.28 16.45
C ALA A 9 -12.75 -16.35 17.67
N GLU A 10 -14.02 -15.96 17.50
CA GLU A 10 -15.07 -16.24 18.48
C GLU A 10 -15.93 -17.43 18.06
N THR A 11 -16.17 -18.35 18.98
CA THR A 11 -17.14 -19.44 18.81
C THR A 11 -18.50 -19.00 19.30
N PRO A 12 -19.60 -19.16 18.54
CA PRO A 12 -20.93 -18.96 19.07
C PRO A 12 -21.28 -20.08 20.05
N SER A 13 -21.82 -19.70 21.21
CA SER A 13 -22.41 -20.60 22.19
C SER A 13 -23.64 -21.30 21.60
N ALA A 14 -23.68 -22.63 21.72
CA ALA A 14 -24.81 -23.42 21.29
C ALA A 14 -26.01 -23.21 22.24
N GLU A 15 -27.03 -22.50 21.79
CA GLU A 15 -28.37 -22.60 22.38
C GLU A 15 -29.18 -23.70 21.69
N SER A 16 -29.74 -24.56 22.51
CA SER A 16 -30.56 -25.69 22.15
C SER A 16 -31.94 -25.24 21.65
N LEU A 17 -32.32 -25.67 20.44
CA LEU A 17 -33.68 -25.58 19.92
C LEU A 17 -34.35 -26.98 19.86
N PRO A 18 -35.67 -27.09 20.09
CA PRO A 18 -36.39 -28.36 20.26
C PRO A 18 -36.66 -29.10 18.94
N HIS A 19 -36.78 -30.41 19.07
CA HIS A 19 -37.22 -31.38 18.05
C HIS A 19 -38.61 -31.09 17.50
N ASP A 20 -38.78 -31.11 16.20
CA ASP A 20 -39.61 -32.00 15.37
C ASP A 20 -39.93 -31.37 14.01
N SER A 21 -39.49 -31.99 12.96
CA SER A 21 -40.22 -32.33 11.74
C SER A 21 -39.29 -32.87 10.67
N GLN A 22 -39.57 -34.06 10.17
CA GLN A 22 -38.87 -34.72 9.08
C GLN A 22 -39.05 -33.94 7.77
N PHE A 23 -38.07 -33.13 7.42
CA PHE A 23 -37.79 -32.71 6.04
C PHE A 23 -36.41 -33.22 5.69
N THR A 24 -36.29 -34.08 4.70
CA THR A 24 -35.04 -34.48 4.09
C THR A 24 -34.38 -33.26 3.40
N MET A 25 -33.78 -32.42 4.18
CA MET A 25 -32.85 -31.41 3.65
C MET A 25 -31.57 -32.10 3.19
N SER A 26 -31.29 -32.03 1.89
CA SER A 26 -29.92 -32.28 1.42
C SER A 26 -28.98 -31.38 2.25
N ARG A 27 -28.13 -31.98 3.08
CA ARG A 27 -27.11 -31.22 3.81
C ARG A 27 -26.26 -30.50 2.79
N LYS A 28 -26.48 -29.19 2.64
CA LYS A 28 -25.49 -28.34 1.94
C LYS A 28 -24.17 -28.56 2.66
N VAL A 29 -23.23 -29.21 1.98
CA VAL A 29 -21.84 -29.35 2.48
C VAL A 29 -21.32 -27.95 2.67
N VAL A 30 -21.10 -27.55 3.91
CA VAL A 30 -20.54 -26.23 4.22
C VAL A 30 -19.09 -26.30 3.84
N ARG A 31 -18.64 -25.43 2.92
CA ARG A 31 -17.24 -25.35 2.49
C ARG A 31 -16.33 -25.18 3.69
N SER A 32 -15.27 -25.96 3.74
CA SER A 32 -14.20 -25.81 4.71
C SER A 32 -13.30 -24.63 4.28
N SER A 33 -13.14 -23.64 5.15
CA SER A 33 -12.19 -22.54 4.96
C SER A 33 -11.49 -22.27 6.28
N LYS A 34 -10.16 -22.04 6.23
CA LYS A 34 -9.35 -21.66 7.40
C LYS A 34 -9.71 -20.25 7.92
N PHE A 35 -10.33 -19.41 7.07
CA PHE A 35 -10.75 -18.04 7.41
C PHE A 35 -12.21 -17.94 7.90
N ARG A 36 -12.93 -19.04 8.04
CA ARG A 36 -14.35 -19.04 8.39
C ARG A 36 -14.66 -18.34 9.73
N HIS A 37 -13.71 -18.36 10.65
CA HIS A 37 -13.82 -17.77 11.99
C HIS A 37 -12.89 -16.57 12.20
N VAL A 38 -12.46 -15.97 11.11
CA VAL A 38 -11.62 -14.75 11.12
C VAL A 38 -12.55 -13.56 10.92
N PHE A 39 -12.62 -12.68 11.93
CA PHE A 39 -13.49 -11.51 11.90
C PHE A 39 -12.66 -10.24 12.08
N GLY A 40 -12.93 -9.23 11.25
CA GLY A 40 -12.35 -7.91 11.40
C GLY A 40 -12.81 -7.25 12.69
N GLN A 41 -11.89 -6.74 13.49
CA GLN A 41 -12.19 -6.03 14.74
C GLN A 41 -11.66 -4.61 14.70
N ALA A 42 -12.42 -3.70 15.32
CA ALA A 42 -11.93 -2.36 15.57
C ALA A 42 -10.78 -2.41 16.60
N VAL A 43 -9.71 -1.67 16.33
CA VAL A 43 -8.68 -1.44 17.34
C VAL A 43 -9.25 -0.62 18.49
N LYS A 44 -8.63 -0.73 19.69
CA LYS A 44 -9.02 0.05 20.86
C LYS A 44 -8.80 1.54 20.60
N ALA A 45 -9.60 2.39 21.25
CA ALA A 45 -9.54 3.84 21.08
C ALA A 45 -8.15 4.44 21.40
N ASP A 46 -7.43 3.86 22.34
CA ASP A 46 -6.05 4.25 22.70
C ASP A 46 -5.01 3.92 21.62
N GLN A 47 -5.38 3.08 20.65
CA GLN A 47 -4.56 2.71 19.50
C GLN A 47 -5.00 3.40 18.20
N CYS A 48 -5.95 4.32 18.27
CA CYS A 48 -6.40 5.14 17.15
C CYS A 48 -5.68 6.49 17.13
N TYR A 49 -5.75 7.18 16.00
CA TYR A 49 -5.38 8.58 15.86
C TYR A 49 -6.66 9.41 15.76
N ASP A 50 -6.79 10.43 16.60
CA ASP A 50 -7.96 11.29 16.67
C ASP A 50 -7.64 12.73 16.21
N ASP A 51 -8.68 13.51 15.89
CA ASP A 51 -8.64 14.93 15.49
C ASP A 51 -7.89 15.20 14.16
N ILE A 52 -7.85 14.22 13.26
CA ILE A 52 -7.24 14.41 11.93
C ILE A 52 -8.30 14.91 10.94
N ARG A 53 -8.04 16.06 10.32
CA ARG A 53 -8.86 16.59 9.22
C ARG A 53 -8.45 15.95 7.89
N ILE A 54 -9.16 14.91 7.51
CA ILE A 54 -8.92 14.21 6.24
C ILE A 54 -9.46 15.03 5.08
N SER A 55 -8.75 15.01 3.96
CA SER A 55 -9.13 15.71 2.72
C SER A 55 -10.57 15.41 2.29
N GLN A 56 -11.27 16.44 1.86
CA GLN A 56 -12.64 16.34 1.32
C GLN A 56 -12.67 16.10 -0.20
N MET A 57 -11.52 15.90 -0.83
CA MET A 57 -11.43 15.64 -2.25
C MET A 57 -12.25 14.40 -2.66
N THR A 58 -12.94 14.53 -3.78
CA THR A 58 -13.82 13.46 -4.31
C THR A 58 -13.08 12.45 -5.18
N TRP A 59 -11.77 12.61 -5.36
CA TRP A 59 -10.94 11.70 -6.15
C TRP A 59 -10.96 10.28 -5.58
N ASP A 60 -11.04 9.28 -6.45
CA ASP A 60 -11.10 7.88 -6.06
C ASP A 60 -9.69 7.28 -5.95
N SER A 61 -8.95 7.60 -4.89
CA SER A 61 -7.69 6.94 -4.51
C SER A 61 -7.82 6.29 -3.13
N ASN A 62 -6.77 5.62 -2.70
CA ASN A 62 -6.74 4.97 -1.39
C ASN A 62 -6.70 5.99 -0.23
N PHE A 63 -6.28 7.23 -0.46
CA PHE A 63 -6.12 8.33 0.51
C PHE A 63 -5.23 8.02 1.71
N CYS A 64 -4.77 6.79 1.84
CA CYS A 64 -3.98 6.30 2.94
C CYS A 64 -2.96 5.29 2.45
N SER A 65 -1.74 5.38 2.95
CA SER A 65 -0.69 4.38 2.75
C SER A 65 -0.07 4.01 4.09
N VAL A 66 0.26 2.74 4.29
CA VAL A 66 0.75 2.22 5.57
C VAL A 66 1.95 1.32 5.34
N ASN A 67 2.94 1.42 6.22
CA ASN A 67 4.07 0.51 6.28
C ASN A 67 4.41 0.15 7.74
N PRO A 68 5.40 -0.69 8.05
CA PRO A 68 5.73 -1.08 9.42
C PRO A 68 6.13 0.06 10.38
N LYS A 69 6.52 1.23 9.85
CA LYS A 69 6.95 2.38 10.66
C LYS A 69 5.90 3.48 10.74
N PHE A 70 5.16 3.72 9.64
CA PHE A 70 4.35 4.91 9.47
C PHE A 70 2.97 4.62 8.87
N VAL A 71 2.05 5.51 9.16
CA VAL A 71 0.82 5.70 8.41
C VAL A 71 0.82 7.09 7.79
N ALA A 72 0.52 7.17 6.50
CA ALA A 72 0.36 8.42 5.77
C ALA A 72 -1.08 8.59 5.32
N MET A 73 -1.59 9.82 5.35
CA MET A 73 -2.95 10.15 4.91
C MET A 73 -3.03 11.54 4.33
N ILE A 74 -3.85 11.70 3.28
CA ILE A 74 -4.08 12.98 2.64
C ILE A 74 -5.01 13.80 3.53
N VAL A 75 -4.54 14.97 3.98
CA VAL A 75 -5.25 15.85 4.91
C VAL A 75 -5.83 17.07 4.23
N ASP A 76 -6.83 17.68 4.87
CA ASP A 76 -7.38 18.96 4.46
C ASP A 76 -6.43 20.07 4.90
N ALA A 77 -5.81 20.72 3.92
CA ALA A 77 -4.87 21.82 4.13
C ALA A 77 -5.21 22.99 3.20
N SER A 78 -4.87 24.19 3.60
CA SER A 78 -5.03 25.38 2.76
C SER A 78 -4.22 25.20 1.46
N GLY A 79 -4.93 25.23 0.31
CA GLY A 79 -4.32 24.90 -0.99
C GLY A 79 -4.27 23.41 -1.34
N GLY A 80 -4.59 22.49 -0.41
CA GLY A 80 -4.72 21.05 -0.67
C GLY A 80 -3.41 20.29 -0.90
N GLY A 81 -2.26 20.95 -0.92
CA GLY A 81 -0.96 20.37 -1.28
C GLY A 81 -0.22 19.64 -0.16
N ALA A 82 -0.94 19.12 0.84
CA ALA A 82 -0.32 18.49 2.00
C ALA A 82 -0.87 17.09 2.32
N PHE A 83 -0.02 16.28 2.95
CA PHE A 83 -0.39 15.04 3.59
C PHE A 83 0.34 14.88 4.93
N MET A 84 -0.21 14.07 5.81
CA MET A 84 0.33 13.82 7.14
C MET A 84 0.98 12.45 7.19
N VAL A 85 2.11 12.34 7.89
CA VAL A 85 2.81 11.06 8.15
C VAL A 85 2.98 10.90 9.66
N LEU A 86 2.42 9.84 10.21
CA LEU A 86 2.43 9.56 11.64
C LEU A 86 3.19 8.27 11.94
N PRO A 87 4.12 8.27 12.90
CA PRO A 87 4.73 7.03 13.40
C PRO A 87 3.68 6.12 14.05
N LEU A 88 3.67 4.83 13.74
CA LEU A 88 2.74 3.85 14.34
C LEU A 88 2.90 3.71 15.85
N SER A 89 4.04 4.09 16.41
CA SER A 89 4.31 4.08 17.84
C SER A 89 3.67 5.22 18.63
N LYS A 90 3.11 6.25 17.94
CA LYS A 90 2.55 7.46 18.57
C LYS A 90 1.07 7.57 18.23
N THR A 91 0.23 6.79 18.89
CA THR A 91 -1.23 6.84 18.79
C THR A 91 -1.83 7.92 19.71
N GLY A 92 -3.11 8.21 19.53
CA GLY A 92 -3.89 9.14 20.32
C GLY A 92 -4.26 10.41 19.57
N ARG A 93 -4.53 11.46 20.31
CA ARG A 93 -4.95 12.76 19.77
C ARG A 93 -3.80 13.46 19.05
N ILE A 94 -4.03 13.84 17.80
CA ILE A 94 -3.06 14.59 17.00
C ILE A 94 -3.35 16.07 17.10
N ASP A 95 -2.31 16.83 17.44
CA ASP A 95 -2.42 18.29 17.50
C ASP A 95 -2.64 18.88 16.10
N MET A 96 -3.47 19.93 16.02
CA MET A 96 -3.72 20.60 14.73
C MET A 96 -2.47 21.26 14.13
N SER A 97 -1.45 21.53 14.94
CA SER A 97 -0.15 22.05 14.51
C SER A 97 0.85 20.95 14.14
N TYR A 98 0.43 19.66 14.12
CA TYR A 98 1.33 18.56 13.77
C TYR A 98 1.93 18.79 12.37
N PRO A 99 3.26 18.65 12.21
CA PRO A 99 3.91 18.94 10.95
C PRO A 99 3.46 18.02 9.83
N THR A 100 3.29 18.59 8.64
CA THR A 100 2.87 17.90 7.43
C THR A 100 3.95 17.95 6.36
N VAL A 101 3.84 17.07 5.38
CA VAL A 101 4.57 17.18 4.12
C VAL A 101 3.79 18.12 3.23
N CYS A 102 4.38 19.24 2.78
CA CYS A 102 3.67 20.33 2.12
C CYS A 102 4.56 21.04 1.08
N GLY A 103 4.87 20.39 -0.02
CA GLY A 103 5.67 20.98 -1.12
C GLY A 103 4.92 21.09 -2.43
N HIS A 104 3.79 20.41 -2.58
CA HIS A 104 2.95 20.54 -3.76
C HIS A 104 2.20 21.89 -3.79
N THR A 105 2.03 22.43 -5.00
CA THR A 105 1.29 23.68 -5.23
C THR A 105 -0.20 23.44 -5.51
N GLY A 106 -0.61 22.19 -5.65
CA GLY A 106 -2.00 21.74 -5.82
C GLY A 106 -2.35 20.60 -4.91
N PRO A 107 -3.63 20.22 -4.81
CA PRO A 107 -4.07 19.09 -4.00
C PRO A 107 -3.32 17.80 -4.28
N VAL A 108 -2.92 17.10 -3.21
CA VAL A 108 -2.39 15.73 -3.30
C VAL A 108 -3.55 14.79 -3.58
N LEU A 109 -3.40 13.93 -4.59
CA LEU A 109 -4.43 13.00 -5.04
C LEU A 109 -4.14 11.55 -4.66
N ASP A 110 -2.85 11.16 -4.62
CA ASP A 110 -2.44 9.82 -4.25
C ASP A 110 -1.09 9.83 -3.52
N ILE A 111 -0.90 8.87 -2.62
CA ILE A 111 0.33 8.67 -1.85
C ILE A 111 0.62 7.18 -1.72
N GLU A 112 1.88 6.80 -1.85
CA GLU A 112 2.29 5.41 -1.68
C GLU A 112 3.69 5.29 -1.08
N PHE A 113 3.81 4.50 -0.01
CA PHE A 113 5.12 4.15 0.56
C PHE A 113 5.90 3.21 -0.35
N CYS A 114 7.20 3.42 -0.43
CA CYS A 114 8.10 2.51 -1.14
C CYS A 114 8.14 1.14 -0.44
N PRO A 115 7.90 0.02 -1.14
CA PRO A 115 7.92 -1.30 -0.52
C PRO A 115 9.31 -1.72 -0.04
N HIS A 116 10.37 -1.12 -0.62
CA HIS A 116 11.76 -1.47 -0.35
C HIS A 116 12.44 -0.55 0.68
N ASN A 117 11.81 0.58 1.05
CA ASN A 117 12.33 1.49 2.07
C ASN A 117 11.19 2.19 2.80
N ASP A 118 11.00 1.85 4.09
CA ASP A 118 9.91 2.37 4.91
C ASP A 118 9.96 3.89 5.16
N ASN A 119 11.09 4.53 4.90
CA ASN A 119 11.26 5.97 5.06
C ASN A 119 10.92 6.77 3.79
N ILE A 120 10.66 6.09 2.67
CA ILE A 120 10.40 6.75 1.39
C ILE A 120 8.91 6.67 1.04
N ILE A 121 8.34 7.82 0.69
CA ILE A 121 6.96 7.92 0.22
C ILE A 121 6.90 8.78 -1.05
N ALA A 122 6.05 8.36 -2.00
CA ALA A 122 5.73 9.12 -3.20
C ALA A 122 4.39 9.83 -3.02
N SER A 123 4.24 11.02 -3.62
CA SER A 123 2.97 11.74 -3.70
C SER A 123 2.73 12.26 -5.12
N GLY A 124 1.49 12.15 -5.59
CA GLY A 124 1.01 12.68 -6.88
C GLY A 124 -0.03 13.75 -6.66
N SER A 125 -0.01 14.80 -7.49
CA SER A 125 -0.81 16.01 -7.24
C SER A 125 -1.49 16.56 -8.49
N GLU A 126 -2.44 17.46 -8.25
CA GLU A 126 -3.07 18.28 -9.28
C GLU A 126 -2.09 19.26 -9.94
N ASP A 127 -0.95 19.56 -9.33
CA ASP A 127 0.13 20.35 -9.92
C ASP A 127 0.90 19.63 -11.04
N CYS A 128 0.47 18.43 -11.43
CA CYS A 128 1.04 17.59 -12.48
C CYS A 128 2.41 16.99 -12.16
N SER A 129 2.88 17.12 -10.94
CA SER A 129 4.16 16.56 -10.50
C SER A 129 3.98 15.32 -9.61
N VAL A 130 5.02 14.51 -9.56
CA VAL A 130 5.22 13.47 -8.55
C VAL A 130 6.42 13.89 -7.70
N MET A 131 6.29 13.80 -6.38
CA MET A 131 7.37 14.13 -5.45
C MET A 131 7.70 12.93 -4.57
N ILE A 132 8.98 12.74 -4.32
CA ILE A 132 9.50 11.67 -3.47
C ILE A 132 10.06 12.30 -2.20
N TRP A 133 9.69 11.76 -1.07
CA TRP A 133 10.01 12.29 0.25
C TRP A 133 10.71 11.25 1.09
N GLU A 134 11.68 11.70 1.88
CA GLU A 134 12.33 10.88 2.89
C GLU A 134 11.84 11.31 4.29
N ILE A 135 11.15 10.40 4.96
CA ILE A 135 10.58 10.63 6.29
C ILE A 135 11.60 10.22 7.35
N PRO A 136 11.96 11.09 8.30
CA PRO A 136 12.86 10.75 9.40
C PRO A 136 12.32 9.60 10.27
N ASP A 137 13.19 8.76 10.82
CA ASP A 137 12.81 7.58 11.62
C ASP A 137 11.86 7.90 12.80
N GLY A 138 12.00 9.06 13.40
CA GLY A 138 11.13 9.52 14.49
C GLY A 138 9.82 10.18 14.06
N GLY A 139 9.56 10.28 12.76
CA GLY A 139 8.50 11.11 12.18
C GLY A 139 8.93 12.57 12.02
N LEU A 140 8.00 13.41 11.58
CA LEU A 140 8.26 14.83 11.35
C LEU A 140 8.29 15.61 12.67
N THR A 141 9.24 16.53 12.78
CA THR A 141 9.33 17.52 13.89
C THR A 141 9.07 18.95 13.41
N SER A 142 9.18 19.18 12.10
CA SER A 142 8.86 20.43 11.40
C SER A 142 8.22 20.10 10.05
N PRO A 143 7.48 21.02 9.43
CA PRO A 143 6.95 20.81 8.08
C PRO A 143 8.05 20.42 7.10
N LEU A 144 7.80 19.42 6.27
CA LEU A 144 8.71 18.96 5.23
C LEU A 144 8.28 19.57 3.90
N THR A 145 9.09 20.50 3.38
CA THR A 145 8.79 21.29 2.19
C THR A 145 9.61 20.89 0.96
N ASP A 146 10.78 20.31 1.18
CA ASP A 146 11.73 20.00 0.14
C ASP A 146 11.71 18.50 -0.18
N PRO A 147 11.24 18.08 -1.37
CA PRO A 147 11.28 16.68 -1.78
C PRO A 147 12.72 16.25 -2.11
N VAL A 148 13.03 14.98 -1.88
CA VAL A 148 14.30 14.38 -2.30
C VAL A 148 14.44 14.38 -3.82
N VAL A 149 13.32 14.08 -4.50
CA VAL A 149 13.22 14.11 -5.96
C VAL A 149 11.89 14.70 -6.37
N LYS A 150 11.90 15.54 -7.40
CA LYS A 150 10.70 15.99 -8.10
C LYS A 150 10.71 15.40 -9.51
N LEU A 151 9.65 14.76 -9.91
CA LEU A 151 9.48 14.12 -11.20
C LEU A 151 8.42 14.90 -11.99
N ASP A 152 8.88 15.64 -12.98
CA ASP A 152 8.04 16.43 -13.88
C ASP A 152 7.94 15.72 -15.24
N GLY A 153 6.72 15.50 -15.74
CA GLY A 153 6.52 14.80 -17.01
C GLY A 153 5.06 14.65 -17.42
N HIS A 154 4.11 14.68 -16.49
CA HIS A 154 2.70 14.72 -16.80
C HIS A 154 2.26 16.12 -17.20
N SER A 155 1.30 16.20 -18.14
CA SER A 155 0.70 17.47 -18.58
C SER A 155 -0.60 17.81 -17.83
N LYS A 156 -1.14 16.87 -17.07
CA LYS A 156 -2.31 17.02 -16.21
C LYS A 156 -2.07 16.35 -14.86
N ARG A 157 -3.01 16.56 -13.93
CA ARG A 157 -2.96 16.03 -12.57
C ARG A 157 -2.63 14.53 -12.53
N VAL A 158 -1.80 14.15 -11.56
CA VAL A 158 -1.37 12.76 -11.32
C VAL A 158 -2.19 12.19 -10.17
N GLY A 159 -2.96 11.16 -10.46
CA GLY A 159 -3.89 10.58 -9.48
C GLY A 159 -3.67 9.12 -9.15
N ILE A 160 -2.65 8.49 -9.75
CA ILE A 160 -2.32 7.08 -9.49
C ILE A 160 -0.81 6.96 -9.39
N LEU A 161 -0.36 6.36 -8.30
CA LEU A 161 1.03 5.97 -8.06
C LEU A 161 1.08 4.49 -7.74
N CYS A 162 2.13 3.81 -8.21
CA CYS A 162 2.37 2.43 -7.85
C CYS A 162 3.86 2.09 -7.93
N TRP A 163 4.48 1.79 -6.78
CA TRP A 163 5.85 1.33 -6.74
C TRP A 163 5.97 -0.06 -7.33
N HIS A 164 7.10 -0.30 -7.98
CA HIS A 164 7.39 -1.64 -8.50
C HIS A 164 7.60 -2.64 -7.37
N PRO A 165 6.99 -3.84 -7.44
CA PRO A 165 7.02 -4.79 -6.32
C PRO A 165 8.39 -5.42 -6.08
N THR A 166 9.24 -5.52 -7.09
CA THR A 166 10.52 -6.25 -7.02
C THR A 166 11.74 -5.46 -7.46
N ALA A 167 11.55 -4.37 -8.24
CA ALA A 167 12.66 -3.54 -8.70
C ALA A 167 12.83 -2.28 -7.83
N HIS A 168 14.06 -2.07 -7.37
CA HIS A 168 14.42 -0.92 -6.55
C HIS A 168 14.31 0.39 -7.35
N ASN A 169 13.74 1.44 -6.75
CA ASN A 169 13.64 2.78 -7.36
C ASN A 169 12.87 2.86 -8.69
N VAL A 170 11.98 1.90 -8.96
CA VAL A 170 11.06 1.98 -10.09
C VAL A 170 9.68 2.38 -9.57
N LEU A 171 9.14 3.46 -10.14
CA LEU A 171 7.80 3.97 -9.81
C LEU A 171 7.00 4.12 -11.10
N MET A 172 5.73 3.73 -11.04
CA MET A 172 4.72 4.01 -12.07
C MET A 172 3.84 5.16 -11.61
N SER A 173 3.55 6.09 -12.49
CA SER A 173 2.51 7.08 -12.30
C SER A 173 1.53 7.11 -13.47
N ALA A 174 0.26 7.41 -13.20
CA ALA A 174 -0.74 7.63 -14.23
C ALA A 174 -1.48 8.94 -13.99
N GLY A 175 -1.57 9.72 -15.05
CA GLY A 175 -2.17 11.05 -15.03
C GLY A 175 -3.52 11.12 -15.74
N CYS A 176 -4.24 12.23 -15.53
CA CYS A 176 -5.45 12.58 -16.29
C CYS A 176 -5.16 13.03 -17.73
N ASP A 177 -3.91 13.02 -18.15
CA ASP A 177 -3.45 13.12 -19.53
C ASP A 177 -3.51 11.78 -20.28
N ASN A 178 -4.02 10.73 -19.63
CA ASN A 178 -4.15 9.37 -20.15
C ASN A 178 -2.81 8.68 -20.44
N VAL A 179 -1.75 9.14 -19.80
CA VAL A 179 -0.38 8.64 -19.96
C VAL A 179 0.01 7.86 -18.70
N VAL A 180 0.70 6.74 -18.89
CA VAL A 180 1.42 6.03 -17.84
C VAL A 180 2.90 6.29 -18.03
N ILE A 181 3.58 6.72 -16.96
CA ILE A 181 5.02 6.98 -16.97
C ILE A 181 5.72 6.06 -15.97
N LEU A 182 6.82 5.45 -16.41
CA LEU A 182 7.72 4.68 -15.57
C LEU A 182 8.99 5.48 -15.31
N TRP A 183 9.29 5.65 -14.04
CA TRP A 183 10.38 6.46 -13.56
C TRP A 183 11.52 5.63 -12.99
N ASN A 184 12.74 6.00 -13.33
CA ASN A 184 13.89 5.66 -12.51
C ASN A 184 14.07 6.77 -11.47
N VAL A 185 13.56 6.53 -10.26
CA VAL A 185 13.53 7.53 -9.19
C VAL A 185 14.94 7.93 -8.74
N ALA A 186 15.90 6.98 -8.73
CA ALA A 186 17.27 7.28 -8.37
C ALA A 186 17.95 8.27 -9.32
N ARG A 187 17.54 8.29 -10.60
CA ARG A 187 18.03 9.24 -11.61
C ARG A 187 17.13 10.46 -11.77
N GLY A 188 15.88 10.39 -11.27
CA GLY A 188 14.87 11.41 -11.48
C GLY A 188 14.41 11.54 -12.93
N GLU A 189 14.42 10.43 -13.68
CA GLU A 189 14.16 10.40 -15.12
C GLU A 189 12.95 9.56 -15.46
N SER A 190 12.14 10.02 -16.44
CA SER A 190 11.12 9.19 -17.08
C SER A 190 11.80 8.28 -18.10
N VAL A 191 11.74 6.96 -17.88
CA VAL A 191 12.39 5.99 -18.77
C VAL A 191 11.43 5.50 -19.83
N VAL A 192 10.17 5.23 -19.47
CA VAL A 192 9.14 4.77 -20.40
C VAL A 192 7.91 5.67 -20.27
N ARG A 193 7.36 6.06 -21.42
CA ARG A 193 6.09 6.78 -21.50
C ARG A 193 5.13 5.97 -22.38
N ILE A 194 4.02 5.55 -21.80
CA ILE A 194 2.97 4.79 -22.50
C ILE A 194 1.87 5.78 -22.88
N GLU A 195 1.91 6.21 -24.12
CA GLU A 195 0.97 7.16 -24.70
C GLU A 195 0.08 6.46 -25.73
N SER A 196 -1.06 7.04 -26.05
CA SER A 196 -1.99 6.56 -27.11
C SER A 196 -2.60 5.17 -26.91
N VAL A 197 -2.39 4.53 -25.77
CA VAL A 197 -3.03 3.25 -25.42
C VAL A 197 -4.40 3.49 -24.77
N HIS A 198 -4.51 4.56 -23.99
CA HIS A 198 -5.73 4.90 -23.26
C HIS A 198 -6.43 6.10 -23.92
N PRO A 199 -7.64 5.91 -24.49
CA PRO A 199 -8.36 7.01 -25.14
C PRO A 199 -9.02 7.98 -24.16
N ASP A 200 -9.19 7.58 -22.90
CA ASP A 200 -9.84 8.37 -21.84
C ASP A 200 -9.12 8.13 -20.50
N LEU A 201 -9.64 8.73 -19.43
CA LEU A 201 -9.11 8.72 -18.07
C LEU A 201 -8.83 7.30 -17.53
N ILE A 202 -7.63 7.09 -17.04
CA ILE A 202 -7.22 5.88 -16.33
C ILE A 202 -7.80 5.92 -14.92
N TYR A 203 -8.55 4.89 -14.52
CA TYR A 203 -9.17 4.78 -13.22
C TYR A 203 -8.34 3.99 -12.22
N SER A 204 -7.59 3.00 -12.69
CA SER A 204 -6.76 2.12 -11.87
C SER A 204 -5.55 1.65 -12.65
N ALA A 205 -4.43 1.51 -11.98
CA ALA A 205 -3.24 0.86 -12.49
C ALA A 205 -2.56 0.09 -11.37
N CYS A 206 -2.06 -1.11 -11.66
CA CYS A 206 -1.28 -1.92 -10.72
C CYS A 206 -0.30 -2.83 -11.46
N TRP A 207 0.72 -3.28 -10.74
CA TRP A 207 1.66 -4.29 -11.21
C TRP A 207 1.12 -5.70 -10.94
N ASN A 208 1.58 -6.67 -11.74
CA ASN A 208 1.52 -8.06 -11.33
C ASN A 208 2.63 -8.35 -10.28
N GLN A 209 2.67 -9.55 -9.73
CA GLN A 209 3.50 -9.89 -8.58
C GLN A 209 5.01 -9.73 -8.81
N ASP A 210 5.50 -10.00 -10.02
CA ASP A 210 6.91 -9.87 -10.39
C ASP A 210 7.25 -8.55 -11.11
N GLY A 211 6.26 -7.70 -11.36
CA GLY A 211 6.44 -6.42 -12.02
C GLY A 211 6.70 -6.51 -13.53
N SER A 212 6.44 -7.64 -14.17
CA SER A 212 6.62 -7.83 -15.62
C SER A 212 5.45 -7.30 -16.44
N GLN A 213 4.29 -7.03 -15.82
CA GLN A 213 3.08 -6.56 -16.48
C GLN A 213 2.39 -5.45 -15.66
N ILE A 214 1.72 -4.57 -16.37
CA ILE A 214 0.84 -3.53 -15.81
C ILE A 214 -0.61 -3.85 -16.21
N LEU A 215 -1.51 -3.78 -15.25
CA LEU A 215 -2.94 -3.83 -15.45
C LEU A 215 -3.52 -2.43 -15.31
N THR A 216 -4.32 -2.00 -16.28
CA THR A 216 -5.01 -0.71 -16.24
C THR A 216 -6.49 -0.86 -16.50
N THR A 217 -7.30 0.00 -15.89
CA THR A 217 -8.71 0.19 -16.23
C THR A 217 -8.97 1.64 -16.61
N CYS A 218 -9.79 1.85 -17.61
CA CYS A 218 -10.02 3.15 -18.21
C CYS A 218 -11.52 3.48 -18.25
N LYS A 219 -11.84 4.75 -18.37
CA LYS A 219 -13.21 5.26 -18.45
C LYS A 219 -13.95 4.80 -19.72
N ASP A 220 -13.23 4.35 -20.73
CA ASP A 220 -13.78 3.67 -21.92
C ASP A 220 -14.36 2.27 -21.60
N LYS A 221 -14.38 1.87 -20.30
CA LYS A 221 -14.83 0.57 -19.78
C LYS A 221 -13.93 -0.61 -20.17
N THR A 222 -12.74 -0.33 -20.63
CA THR A 222 -11.80 -1.35 -21.08
C THR A 222 -10.72 -1.58 -20.03
N MET A 223 -10.45 -2.84 -19.79
CA MET A 223 -9.32 -3.32 -19.01
C MET A 223 -8.20 -3.75 -19.95
N ARG A 224 -6.97 -3.34 -19.66
CA ARG A 224 -5.78 -3.61 -20.48
C ARG A 224 -4.65 -4.16 -19.65
N VAL A 225 -3.97 -5.17 -20.19
CA VAL A 225 -2.69 -5.67 -19.69
C VAL A 225 -1.59 -5.22 -20.65
N LEU A 226 -0.56 -4.60 -20.13
CA LEU A 226 0.51 -3.96 -20.89
C LEU A 226 1.87 -4.57 -20.55
N ASP A 227 2.76 -4.64 -21.55
CA ASP A 227 4.21 -4.80 -21.32
C ASP A 227 4.77 -3.43 -20.91
N PRO A 228 5.23 -3.27 -19.65
CA PRO A 228 5.64 -1.97 -19.15
C PRO A 228 6.89 -1.41 -19.84
N ARG A 229 7.81 -2.25 -20.28
CA ARG A 229 9.08 -1.83 -20.90
C ARG A 229 8.92 -1.41 -22.33
N LYS A 230 8.05 -2.11 -23.07
CA LYS A 230 7.75 -1.81 -24.49
C LYS A 230 6.62 -0.81 -24.64
N GLY A 231 5.81 -0.62 -23.60
CA GLY A 231 4.59 0.18 -23.68
C GLY A 231 3.54 -0.41 -24.60
N THR A 232 3.57 -1.73 -24.86
CA THR A 232 2.69 -2.40 -25.81
C THR A 232 1.55 -3.10 -25.11
N LEU A 233 0.39 -3.11 -25.78
CA LEU A 233 -0.80 -3.83 -25.35
C LEU A 233 -0.58 -5.34 -25.49
N LEU A 234 -0.77 -6.09 -24.41
CA LEU A 234 -0.71 -7.56 -24.40
C LEU A 234 -2.11 -8.16 -24.50
N LEU A 235 -3.03 -7.70 -23.65
CA LEU A 235 -4.41 -8.17 -23.59
C LEU A 235 -5.35 -6.99 -23.41
N GLU A 236 -6.55 -7.11 -23.96
CA GLU A 236 -7.61 -6.11 -23.83
C GLU A 236 -8.96 -6.78 -23.65
N LYS A 237 -9.75 -6.26 -22.71
CA LYS A 237 -11.14 -6.65 -22.49
C LYS A 237 -12.01 -5.41 -22.48
N GLU A 238 -12.78 -5.25 -23.57
CA GLU A 238 -13.81 -4.22 -23.65
C GLU A 238 -15.01 -4.57 -22.77
N LYS A 239 -15.65 -3.53 -22.25
CA LYS A 239 -16.86 -3.66 -21.42
C LYS A 239 -16.70 -4.63 -20.26
N THR A 240 -15.60 -4.52 -19.53
CA THR A 240 -15.29 -5.33 -18.33
C THR A 240 -16.48 -5.35 -17.36
N HIS A 241 -17.13 -4.20 -17.18
CA HIS A 241 -18.41 -4.03 -16.52
C HIS A 241 -19.32 -3.11 -17.33
N GLU A 242 -20.61 -3.33 -17.32
CA GLU A 242 -21.55 -2.56 -18.15
C GLU A 242 -21.85 -1.15 -17.62
N GLY A 243 -21.69 -0.93 -16.33
CA GLY A 243 -21.93 0.35 -15.68
C GLY A 243 -21.01 1.47 -16.16
N SER A 244 -21.35 2.72 -15.87
CA SER A 244 -20.58 3.91 -16.26
C SER A 244 -19.59 4.39 -15.19
N ARG A 245 -19.62 3.78 -14.00
CA ARG A 245 -18.78 4.18 -12.87
C ARG A 245 -17.39 3.53 -12.97
N PRO A 246 -16.39 4.07 -12.22
CA PRO A 246 -15.04 3.54 -12.26
C PRO A 246 -14.96 2.04 -11.95
N VAL A 247 -14.16 1.35 -12.77
CA VAL A 247 -13.75 -0.04 -12.56
C VAL A 247 -12.40 -0.03 -11.86
N ARG A 248 -12.23 -0.88 -10.85
CA ARG A 248 -10.95 -1.14 -10.18
C ARG A 248 -10.51 -2.55 -10.47
N ALA A 249 -9.21 -2.77 -10.57
CA ALA A 249 -8.66 -4.08 -10.89
C ALA A 249 -7.37 -4.34 -10.12
N VAL A 250 -7.14 -5.61 -9.78
CA VAL A 250 -5.90 -6.09 -9.17
C VAL A 250 -5.51 -7.43 -9.77
N PHE A 251 -4.21 -7.67 -9.94
CA PHE A 251 -3.69 -9.01 -10.22
C PHE A 251 -3.73 -9.87 -8.96
N LEU A 252 -4.01 -11.14 -9.15
CA LEU A 252 -3.90 -12.18 -8.13
C LEU A 252 -2.56 -12.93 -8.29
N SER A 253 -2.19 -13.69 -7.27
CA SER A 253 -0.92 -14.45 -7.24
C SER A 253 -0.83 -15.56 -8.29
N ASP A 254 -1.97 -16.09 -8.72
CA ASP A 254 -2.10 -17.09 -9.79
C ASP A 254 -2.07 -16.48 -11.21
N GLY A 255 -1.97 -15.17 -11.32
CA GLY A 255 -2.02 -14.41 -12.57
C GLY A 255 -3.42 -14.04 -13.04
N ASN A 256 -4.47 -14.52 -12.39
CA ASN A 256 -5.83 -14.07 -12.65
C ASN A 256 -6.02 -12.61 -12.26
N ILE A 257 -7.10 -12.00 -12.75
CA ILE A 257 -7.43 -10.60 -12.51
C ILE A 257 -8.77 -10.52 -11.80
N LEU A 258 -8.81 -9.82 -10.67
CA LEU A 258 -10.06 -9.49 -10.01
C LEU A 258 -10.43 -8.05 -10.29
N THR A 259 -11.68 -7.82 -10.69
CA THR A 259 -12.21 -6.48 -10.95
C THR A 259 -13.42 -6.19 -10.08
N THR A 260 -13.58 -4.93 -9.70
CA THR A 260 -14.80 -4.40 -9.10
C THR A 260 -15.39 -3.35 -10.03
N GLY A 261 -16.70 -3.36 -10.18
CA GLY A 261 -17.40 -2.44 -11.09
C GLY A 261 -18.89 -2.40 -10.80
N PHE A 262 -19.64 -1.96 -11.79
CA PHE A 262 -21.09 -1.78 -11.68
C PHE A 262 -21.81 -2.42 -12.87
N SER A 263 -22.99 -3.01 -12.60
CA SER A 263 -23.93 -3.46 -13.62
C SER A 263 -24.58 -2.27 -14.33
N ARG A 264 -25.33 -2.54 -15.40
CA ARG A 264 -26.15 -1.54 -16.06
C ARG A 264 -27.20 -0.94 -15.11
N MET A 265 -27.66 -1.72 -14.15
CA MET A 265 -28.62 -1.31 -13.12
C MET A 265 -27.96 -0.59 -11.92
N SER A 266 -26.67 -0.28 -12.02
CA SER A 266 -25.87 0.33 -10.97
C SER A 266 -25.66 -0.52 -9.73
N GLU A 267 -25.79 -1.83 -9.85
CA GLU A 267 -25.42 -2.80 -8.80
C GLU A 267 -23.92 -3.02 -8.82
N ARG A 268 -23.31 -3.09 -7.64
CA ARG A 268 -21.89 -3.35 -7.54
C ARG A 268 -21.59 -4.81 -7.82
N GLN A 269 -20.54 -5.04 -8.59
CA GLN A 269 -20.12 -6.36 -9.04
C GLN A 269 -18.67 -6.62 -8.71
N VAL A 270 -18.34 -7.90 -8.49
CA VAL A 270 -16.99 -8.44 -8.51
C VAL A 270 -16.92 -9.46 -9.64
N ALA A 271 -15.87 -9.39 -10.44
CA ALA A 271 -15.60 -10.36 -11.49
C ALA A 271 -14.17 -10.89 -11.38
N LEU A 272 -14.00 -12.17 -11.73
CA LEU A 272 -12.71 -12.84 -11.84
C LEU A 272 -12.47 -13.22 -13.30
N TRP A 273 -11.26 -12.93 -13.80
CA TRP A 273 -10.87 -13.10 -15.18
C TRP A 273 -9.62 -13.97 -15.30
N ASP A 274 -9.66 -14.91 -16.24
CA ASP A 274 -8.46 -15.67 -16.64
C ASP A 274 -7.83 -14.99 -17.86
N PRO A 275 -6.59 -14.50 -17.78
CA PRO A 275 -5.89 -13.92 -18.94
C PRO A 275 -5.75 -14.84 -20.14
N LYS A 276 -5.82 -16.16 -19.92
CA LYS A 276 -5.76 -17.15 -21.00
C LYS A 276 -7.08 -17.28 -21.76
N ASN A 277 -8.20 -16.92 -21.12
CA ASN A 277 -9.55 -16.93 -21.70
C ASN A 277 -10.28 -15.65 -21.33
N PHE A 278 -9.86 -14.53 -21.91
CA PHE A 278 -10.29 -13.17 -21.52
C PHE A 278 -11.66 -12.78 -22.08
N ALA A 279 -12.33 -13.70 -22.83
CA ALA A 279 -13.63 -13.41 -23.44
C ALA A 279 -14.75 -13.26 -22.41
N GLU A 280 -14.81 -14.18 -21.43
CA GLU A 280 -15.83 -14.23 -20.39
C GLU A 280 -15.18 -14.33 -19.01
N PRO A 281 -15.80 -13.76 -17.95
CA PRO A 281 -15.27 -13.89 -16.61
C PRO A 281 -15.45 -15.33 -16.10
N LEU A 282 -14.50 -15.83 -15.32
CA LEU A 282 -14.64 -17.09 -14.58
C LEU A 282 -15.78 -17.03 -13.57
N CYS A 283 -15.98 -15.85 -12.97
CA CYS A 283 -17.01 -15.57 -12.00
C CYS A 283 -17.44 -14.11 -12.11
N LEU A 284 -18.74 -13.87 -12.06
CA LEU A 284 -19.34 -12.54 -11.92
C LEU A 284 -20.37 -12.60 -10.79
N GLN A 285 -20.17 -11.82 -9.74
CA GLN A 285 -21.06 -11.77 -8.58
C GLN A 285 -21.60 -10.35 -8.40
N GLU A 286 -22.90 -10.22 -8.26
CA GLU A 286 -23.56 -9.01 -7.79
C GLU A 286 -23.53 -8.95 -6.27
N LEU A 287 -23.18 -7.78 -5.73
CA LEU A 287 -23.04 -7.59 -4.29
C LEU A 287 -24.21 -6.85 -3.68
N ASP A 288 -24.46 -5.63 -4.14
CA ASP A 288 -25.50 -4.74 -3.65
C ASP A 288 -25.69 -3.50 -4.55
N THR A 289 -26.59 -2.61 -4.14
CA THR A 289 -26.95 -1.37 -4.83
C THR A 289 -26.23 -0.13 -4.29
N GLY A 290 -25.14 -0.31 -3.55
CA GLY A 290 -24.32 0.79 -3.01
C GLY A 290 -23.77 1.70 -4.13
N SER A 291 -23.55 2.99 -3.82
CA SER A 291 -23.11 3.97 -4.79
C SER A 291 -21.59 4.20 -4.81
N GLY A 292 -20.89 3.79 -3.76
CA GLY A 292 -19.44 3.97 -3.62
C GLY A 292 -18.64 2.99 -4.47
N VAL A 293 -17.54 3.46 -5.07
CA VAL A 293 -16.57 2.61 -5.73
C VAL A 293 -15.94 1.67 -4.71
N LEU A 294 -15.82 0.39 -5.05
CA LEU A 294 -15.15 -0.60 -4.22
C LEU A 294 -13.66 -0.63 -4.57
N LEU A 295 -12.84 -0.31 -3.58
CA LEU A 295 -11.38 -0.40 -3.68
C LEU A 295 -10.94 -1.80 -3.26
N PRO A 296 -10.36 -2.61 -4.17
CA PRO A 296 -9.88 -3.95 -3.85
C PRO A 296 -8.46 -3.89 -3.28
N PHE A 297 -8.25 -4.61 -2.19
CA PHE A 297 -6.94 -4.87 -1.59
C PHE A 297 -6.75 -6.37 -1.52
N TYR A 298 -5.74 -6.87 -2.21
CA TYR A 298 -5.45 -8.29 -2.28
C TYR A 298 -4.28 -8.66 -1.37
N ASP A 299 -4.47 -9.73 -0.62
CA ASP A 299 -3.42 -10.37 0.18
C ASP A 299 -2.93 -11.63 -0.56
N PRO A 300 -1.75 -11.59 -1.20
CA PRO A 300 -1.27 -12.69 -2.02
C PRO A 300 -0.95 -13.95 -1.20
N ASP A 301 -0.60 -13.80 0.08
CA ASP A 301 -0.18 -14.91 0.93
C ASP A 301 -1.36 -15.77 1.35
N THR A 302 -2.56 -15.20 1.45
CA THR A 302 -3.75 -15.90 1.92
C THR A 302 -4.83 -16.08 0.86
N GLY A 303 -4.71 -15.39 -0.28
CA GLY A 303 -5.75 -15.39 -1.31
C GLY A 303 -7.01 -14.63 -0.89
N VAL A 304 -6.90 -13.71 0.07
CA VAL A 304 -8.04 -12.92 0.56
C VAL A 304 -8.06 -11.56 -0.10
N VAL A 305 -9.24 -11.14 -0.56
CA VAL A 305 -9.50 -9.80 -1.09
C VAL A 305 -10.38 -9.03 -0.13
N TYR A 306 -9.95 -7.83 0.22
CA TYR A 306 -10.72 -6.85 1.00
C TYR A 306 -11.30 -5.80 0.06
N LEU A 307 -12.61 -5.55 0.17
CA LEU A 307 -13.31 -4.54 -0.61
C LEU A 307 -13.75 -3.41 0.31
N CYS A 308 -13.10 -2.26 0.16
CA CYS A 308 -13.42 -1.04 0.88
C CYS A 308 -14.31 -0.14 0.03
N GLY A 309 -15.53 0.13 0.48
CA GLY A 309 -16.42 1.10 -0.17
C GLY A 309 -16.11 2.52 0.28
N LYS A 310 -15.71 3.40 -0.65
CA LYS A 310 -15.46 4.80 -0.35
C LYS A 310 -16.76 5.50 0.06
N GLY A 311 -16.75 6.15 1.21
CA GLY A 311 -17.93 6.80 1.81
C GLY A 311 -18.87 5.84 2.54
N GLU A 312 -18.51 4.58 2.67
CA GLU A 312 -19.26 3.55 3.38
C GLU A 312 -18.63 3.24 4.74
N SER A 313 -19.38 2.55 5.60
CA SER A 313 -18.92 2.14 6.93
C SER A 313 -18.48 0.67 6.98
N SER A 314 -18.45 -0.04 5.85
CA SER A 314 -18.17 -1.46 5.81
C SER A 314 -17.01 -1.83 4.91
N ILE A 315 -16.24 -2.86 5.33
CA ILE A 315 -15.22 -3.53 4.53
C ILE A 315 -15.62 -4.99 4.44
N ARG A 316 -15.82 -5.49 3.22
CA ARG A 316 -16.13 -6.90 2.97
C ARG A 316 -14.86 -7.64 2.60
N TYR A 317 -14.80 -8.91 2.96
CA TYR A 317 -13.67 -9.73 2.53
C TYR A 317 -14.12 -11.08 2.01
N PHE A 318 -13.36 -11.52 1.00
CA PHE A 318 -13.64 -12.70 0.21
C PHE A 318 -12.37 -13.53 0.09
N GLU A 319 -12.53 -14.84 0.11
CA GLU A 319 -11.47 -15.78 -0.23
C GLU A 319 -11.58 -16.14 -1.72
N VAL A 320 -10.48 -16.04 -2.44
CA VAL A 320 -10.39 -16.46 -3.83
C VAL A 320 -9.74 -17.84 -3.88
N THR A 321 -10.33 -18.76 -4.64
CA THR A 321 -9.88 -20.14 -4.78
C THR A 321 -9.91 -20.58 -6.24
N ASP A 322 -9.31 -21.71 -6.53
CA ASP A 322 -9.30 -22.38 -7.84
C ASP A 322 -10.58 -23.19 -8.12
N GLU A 323 -11.46 -23.37 -7.11
CA GLU A 323 -12.72 -24.13 -7.23
C GLU A 323 -13.93 -23.17 -7.33
N ALA A 324 -14.83 -23.50 -8.24
CA ALA A 324 -16.07 -22.73 -8.41
C ALA A 324 -16.90 -22.69 -7.09
N PRO A 325 -17.51 -21.53 -6.76
CA PRO A 325 -17.68 -20.30 -7.52
C PRO A 325 -16.49 -19.32 -7.48
N TYR A 326 -15.30 -19.74 -7.16
CA TYR A 326 -14.01 -19.05 -7.14
C TYR A 326 -13.89 -17.91 -6.11
N VAL A 327 -14.90 -17.05 -5.96
CA VAL A 327 -14.91 -15.93 -5.04
C VAL A 327 -15.93 -16.20 -3.94
N HIS A 328 -15.45 -16.37 -2.70
CA HIS A 328 -16.27 -16.81 -1.57
C HIS A 328 -16.35 -15.71 -0.52
N TYR A 329 -17.54 -15.24 -0.24
CA TYR A 329 -17.77 -14.30 0.87
C TYR A 329 -17.36 -14.93 2.20
N LEU A 330 -16.51 -14.24 2.97
CA LEU A 330 -16.09 -14.65 4.31
C LEU A 330 -16.89 -13.91 5.37
N SER A 331 -16.72 -12.58 5.44
CA SER A 331 -17.38 -11.75 6.42
C SER A 331 -17.29 -10.26 6.04
N MET A 332 -17.77 -9.41 6.94
CA MET A 332 -17.78 -7.97 6.79
C MET A 332 -17.41 -7.31 8.13
N TYR A 333 -16.48 -6.37 8.09
CA TYR A 333 -16.24 -5.45 9.17
C TYR A 333 -17.12 -4.21 9.00
N SER A 334 -17.77 -3.75 10.07
CA SER A 334 -18.56 -2.52 10.06
C SER A 334 -18.04 -1.52 11.08
N SER A 335 -17.83 -0.29 10.64
CA SER A 335 -17.45 0.85 11.45
C SER A 335 -18.68 1.71 11.77
N LYS A 336 -18.58 2.60 12.76
CA LYS A 336 -19.60 3.62 13.05
C LYS A 336 -19.50 4.81 12.09
N GLU A 337 -18.35 5.02 11.49
CA GLU A 337 -18.05 6.17 10.63
C GLU A 337 -17.77 5.71 9.21
N SER A 338 -18.10 6.57 8.24
CA SER A 338 -17.81 6.31 6.83
C SER A 338 -16.32 6.39 6.55
N GLN A 339 -15.82 5.46 5.72
CA GLN A 339 -14.42 5.41 5.32
C GLN A 339 -14.15 6.37 4.18
N LYS A 340 -13.07 7.12 4.26
CA LYS A 340 -12.59 7.99 3.19
C LYS A 340 -11.53 7.30 2.33
N GLY A 341 -10.79 6.36 2.91
CA GLY A 341 -9.75 5.58 2.27
C GLY A 341 -9.34 4.41 3.14
N MET A 342 -8.47 3.58 2.60
CA MET A 342 -7.92 2.41 3.28
C MET A 342 -6.46 2.21 2.86
N GLY A 343 -5.63 1.76 3.78
CA GLY A 343 -4.27 1.29 3.53
C GLY A 343 -4.08 -0.08 4.17
N CYS A 344 -3.37 -0.97 3.49
CA CYS A 344 -3.03 -2.28 4.02
C CYS A 344 -1.61 -2.27 4.61
N MET A 345 -1.47 -2.74 5.85
CA MET A 345 -0.18 -2.99 6.46
C MET A 345 0.47 -4.21 5.81
N PRO A 346 1.71 -4.11 5.28
CA PRO A 346 2.44 -5.29 4.86
C PRO A 346 2.61 -6.27 6.03
N LYS A 347 2.46 -7.57 5.79
CA LYS A 347 2.49 -8.59 6.85
C LYS A 347 3.79 -8.59 7.67
N ARG A 348 4.91 -8.18 7.07
CA ARG A 348 6.19 -7.98 7.78
C ARG A 348 6.12 -6.96 8.93
N GLY A 349 5.10 -6.11 8.96
CA GLY A 349 4.82 -5.16 10.04
C GLY A 349 3.84 -5.66 11.11
N LEU A 350 3.31 -6.87 10.96
CA LEU A 350 2.35 -7.44 11.91
C LEU A 350 3.06 -8.18 13.04
N GLU A 351 2.58 -7.97 14.27
CA GLU A 351 3.00 -8.75 15.43
C GLU A 351 2.21 -10.06 15.49
N VAL A 352 2.65 -11.05 14.72
CA VAL A 352 1.97 -12.37 14.60
C VAL A 352 1.81 -13.08 15.95
N ASN A 353 2.68 -12.84 16.92
CA ASN A 353 2.60 -13.40 18.27
C ASN A 353 1.40 -12.90 19.07
N LYS A 354 0.88 -11.70 18.78
CA LYS A 354 -0.31 -11.17 19.49
C LYS A 354 -1.62 -11.78 18.97
N CYS A 355 -1.66 -12.30 17.77
CA CYS A 355 -2.86 -12.92 17.21
C CYS A 355 -3.13 -14.30 17.79
N SER A 356 -2.12 -15.02 18.27
CA SER A 356 -2.26 -16.36 18.86
C SER A 356 -2.87 -16.35 20.28
N THR A 357 -2.85 -15.21 20.99
CA THR A 357 -3.29 -15.12 22.38
C THR A 357 -4.77 -14.85 22.59
N ASN A 358 -5.53 -14.52 21.53
CA ASN A 358 -6.97 -14.22 21.61
C ASN A 358 -7.89 -15.33 21.08
N SER A 359 -7.36 -16.49 20.69
CA SER A 359 -8.22 -17.63 20.37
C SER A 359 -8.63 -18.33 21.67
N THR A 360 -9.92 -18.42 21.93
CA THR A 360 -10.54 -19.14 23.06
C THR A 360 -10.39 -20.67 22.96
N ARG A 361 -9.72 -21.19 21.97
CA ARG A 361 -9.13 -22.54 21.97
C ARG A 361 -7.71 -22.37 22.47
N GLY A 362 -7.43 -22.92 23.67
CA GLY A 362 -6.19 -22.82 24.42
C GLY A 362 -4.97 -22.48 23.58
N SER A 363 -4.22 -21.48 24.04
CA SER A 363 -3.01 -21.01 23.38
C SER A 363 -2.22 -22.19 22.81
N SER A 364 -2.27 -22.36 21.47
CA SER A 364 -1.29 -23.22 20.87
C SER A 364 -0.02 -22.40 20.86
N ASP A 365 0.98 -22.82 21.63
CA ASP A 365 2.33 -22.26 21.62
C ASP A 365 3.05 -22.49 20.26
N LEU A 366 2.28 -22.93 19.25
CA LEU A 366 2.77 -23.26 17.92
C LEU A 366 2.35 -22.17 16.94
N PHE A 367 3.32 -21.68 16.19
CA PHE A 367 3.11 -20.78 15.06
C PHE A 367 2.19 -21.45 14.00
N GLN A 368 1.21 -20.70 13.52
CA GLN A 368 0.23 -21.18 12.53
C GLN A 368 0.72 -20.85 11.11
N GLU A 369 1.58 -21.70 10.55
CA GLU A 369 2.16 -21.51 9.20
C GLU A 369 1.10 -21.45 8.09
N ASP A 370 -0.06 -22.07 8.29
CA ASP A 370 -1.19 -22.07 7.35
C ASP A 370 -1.93 -20.72 7.29
N LEU A 371 -1.89 -19.92 8.36
CA LEU A 371 -2.44 -18.56 8.42
C LEU A 371 -1.39 -17.48 8.14
N TYR A 372 -0.14 -17.76 8.44
CA TYR A 372 1.00 -16.86 8.28
C TYR A 372 2.13 -17.53 7.48
N PRO A 373 1.89 -17.79 6.17
CA PRO A 373 2.96 -18.26 5.30
C PRO A 373 4.04 -17.20 5.13
N ASP A 374 5.14 -17.57 4.48
CA ASP A 374 6.18 -16.64 4.10
C ASP A 374 5.58 -15.47 3.29
N THR A 375 6.03 -14.25 3.59
CA THR A 375 5.50 -13.02 3.01
C THR A 375 6.58 -12.22 2.27
N ILE A 376 6.16 -11.30 1.42
CA ILE A 376 7.08 -10.44 0.66
C ILE A 376 7.89 -9.55 1.62
N GLY A 377 9.21 -9.69 1.53
CA GLY A 377 10.19 -8.90 2.28
C GLY A 377 10.44 -7.52 1.67
N PRO A 378 11.19 -6.66 2.37
CA PRO A 378 11.53 -5.32 1.87
C PRO A 378 12.70 -5.31 0.88
N GLU A 379 13.41 -6.43 0.71
CA GLU A 379 14.57 -6.47 -0.17
C GLU A 379 14.16 -6.55 -1.65
N PRO A 380 14.65 -5.62 -2.50
CA PRO A 380 14.40 -5.69 -3.93
C PRO A 380 15.21 -6.83 -4.57
N SER A 381 14.63 -7.50 -5.56
CA SER A 381 15.30 -8.58 -6.29
C SER A 381 16.21 -8.07 -7.39
N VAL A 382 15.91 -6.88 -7.94
CA VAL A 382 16.63 -6.26 -9.05
C VAL A 382 16.77 -4.76 -8.84
N GLU A 383 17.82 -4.17 -9.41
CA GLU A 383 17.98 -2.71 -9.46
C GLU A 383 17.22 -2.13 -10.67
N ALA A 384 16.87 -0.82 -10.61
CA ALA A 384 16.11 -0.16 -11.67
C ALA A 384 16.73 -0.35 -13.07
N ASP A 385 18.04 -0.13 -13.19
CA ASP A 385 18.72 -0.24 -14.48
C ASP A 385 18.69 -1.65 -15.06
N GLU A 386 18.82 -2.67 -14.23
CA GLU A 386 18.73 -4.07 -14.63
C GLU A 386 17.31 -4.40 -15.10
N TRP A 387 16.30 -3.90 -14.35
CA TRP A 387 14.90 -4.12 -14.72
C TRP A 387 14.56 -3.46 -16.05
N PHE A 388 14.95 -2.21 -16.27
CA PHE A 388 14.72 -1.51 -17.54
C PHE A 388 15.48 -2.17 -18.72
N GLN A 389 16.57 -2.90 -18.46
CA GLN A 389 17.30 -3.69 -19.46
C GLN A 389 16.67 -5.05 -19.75
N GLY A 390 15.58 -5.42 -19.07
CA GLY A 390 14.80 -6.64 -19.34
C GLY A 390 14.97 -7.77 -18.32
N LYS A 391 15.65 -7.52 -17.17
CA LYS A 391 15.77 -8.51 -16.10
C LYS A 391 14.54 -8.48 -15.21
N ASP A 392 13.84 -9.59 -15.06
CA ASP A 392 12.77 -9.77 -14.08
C ASP A 392 13.33 -10.39 -12.79
N GLY A 393 12.65 -10.12 -11.68
CA GLY A 393 12.96 -10.70 -10.38
C GLY A 393 11.68 -11.11 -9.65
N GLN A 394 11.71 -12.27 -9.02
CA GLN A 394 10.61 -12.70 -8.15
C GLN A 394 10.73 -12.00 -6.79
N PRO A 395 9.62 -11.74 -6.09
CA PRO A 395 9.65 -11.21 -4.73
C PRO A 395 10.50 -12.10 -3.80
N ILE A 396 11.32 -11.47 -2.96
CA ILE A 396 12.09 -12.18 -1.93
C ILE A 396 11.17 -12.38 -0.73
N LEU A 397 10.89 -13.62 -0.39
CA LEU A 397 10.04 -13.98 0.72
C LEU A 397 10.82 -14.07 2.03
N ILE A 398 10.17 -13.70 3.13
CA ILE A 398 10.68 -13.80 4.49
C ILE A 398 9.70 -14.58 5.36
N SER A 399 10.24 -15.37 6.30
CA SER A 399 9.42 -16.06 7.29
C SER A 399 8.96 -15.11 8.40
N LEU A 400 7.70 -15.27 8.82
CA LEU A 400 7.12 -14.53 9.96
C LEU A 400 7.28 -15.32 11.29
N LYS A 401 7.83 -16.53 11.25
CA LYS A 401 7.89 -17.48 12.38
C LYS A 401 8.70 -16.96 13.56
N ASP A 402 9.83 -16.30 13.29
CA ASP A 402 10.75 -15.84 14.35
C ASP A 402 10.53 -14.38 14.74
N GLY A 403 9.45 -13.78 14.25
CA GLY A 403 9.23 -12.33 14.33
C GLY A 403 10.21 -11.59 13.41
N PHE A 404 9.71 -10.72 12.54
CA PHE A 404 10.58 -9.95 11.65
C PHE A 404 11.39 -8.93 12.46
N THR A 405 12.65 -9.25 12.74
CA THR A 405 13.66 -8.27 13.13
C THR A 405 14.36 -7.82 11.85
N ALA A 406 14.18 -6.55 11.48
CA ALA A 406 14.86 -5.95 10.33
C ALA A 406 16.39 -6.06 10.51
N THR A 407 17.00 -7.13 9.96
CA THR A 407 18.44 -7.38 10.03
C THR A 407 19.23 -6.64 8.97
N THR A 408 18.56 -6.09 7.98
CA THR A 408 19.18 -5.34 6.89
C THR A 408 19.10 -3.83 7.14
N LYS A 409 20.27 -3.19 7.17
CA LYS A 409 20.35 -1.73 7.05
C LYS A 409 19.65 -1.34 5.77
N ALA A 410 18.59 -0.53 5.85
CA ALA A 410 17.94 0.05 4.69
C ALA A 410 19.03 0.56 3.72
N LYS A 411 18.99 0.13 2.45
CA LYS A 411 19.91 0.64 1.44
C LYS A 411 19.73 2.16 1.41
N GLU A 412 20.81 2.92 1.60
CA GLU A 412 20.77 4.37 1.50
C GLU A 412 20.10 4.77 0.18
N PHE A 413 19.11 5.61 0.26
CA PHE A 413 18.48 6.21 -0.91
C PHE A 413 19.49 7.15 -1.55
N LYS A 414 20.15 6.70 -2.62
CA LYS A 414 21.18 7.49 -3.34
C LYS A 414 20.54 8.19 -4.52
N VAL A 415 20.36 9.49 -4.38
CA VAL A 415 20.02 10.38 -5.50
C VAL A 415 21.32 10.83 -6.17
N HIS A 416 21.38 10.77 -7.49
CA HIS A 416 22.52 11.32 -8.23
C HIS A 416 22.60 12.84 -7.98
N LYS A 417 23.75 13.30 -7.44
CA LYS A 417 24.03 14.70 -7.10
C LYS A 417 23.86 15.72 -8.24
N SER A 418 23.68 15.28 -9.48
CA SER A 418 23.43 16.14 -10.63
C SER A 418 22.06 16.83 -10.59
N LEU A 419 21.07 16.28 -9.88
CA LEU A 419 19.72 16.85 -9.77
C LEU A 419 19.63 18.05 -8.80
N LEU A 420 20.56 18.14 -7.84
CA LEU A 420 20.58 19.23 -6.85
C LEU A 420 21.12 20.57 -7.39
N LYS A 421 21.58 20.63 -8.65
CA LYS A 421 22.21 21.84 -9.21
C LYS A 421 21.32 22.74 -10.04
N THR A 422 20.08 22.39 -10.31
CA THR A 422 19.22 23.18 -11.22
C THR A 422 18.24 24.15 -10.55
N THR A 423 18.18 24.21 -9.22
CA THR A 423 17.27 25.14 -8.51
C THR A 423 17.95 26.31 -7.78
N SER A 424 19.25 26.50 -7.91
CA SER A 424 19.95 27.61 -7.23
C SER A 424 20.59 28.63 -8.18
N ALA A 425 19.77 29.18 -9.08
CA ALA A 425 20.20 30.33 -9.90
C ALA A 425 19.14 31.45 -9.78
N SER A 426 18.96 32.01 -8.61
CA SER A 426 18.56 33.41 -8.38
C SER A 426 18.29 33.67 -6.89
N ALA A 427 19.31 34.07 -6.14
CA ALA A 427 19.18 35.01 -5.02
C ALA A 427 20.58 35.35 -4.49
N GLY A 428 20.82 36.63 -4.37
CA GLY A 428 22.12 37.18 -4.05
C GLY A 428 22.56 36.99 -2.60
N ASN A 429 23.85 37.12 -2.44
CA ASN A 429 24.65 37.42 -1.24
C ASN A 429 24.07 36.99 0.13
N GLN A 430 24.59 35.89 0.66
CA GLN A 430 24.67 35.64 2.09
C GLN A 430 26.09 35.18 2.50
N PRO A 431 26.50 35.48 3.75
CA PRO A 431 27.89 35.39 4.18
C PRO A 431 28.37 33.96 4.38
N ASP A 432 29.67 33.84 4.18
CA ASP A 432 30.48 32.62 4.24
C ASP A 432 30.42 31.92 5.62
N ASN A 433 29.66 30.85 5.73
CA ASN A 433 29.51 30.00 6.95
C ASN A 433 30.43 28.77 6.92
N SER A 434 31.53 28.83 6.18
CA SER A 434 32.49 27.70 6.06
C SER A 434 33.12 27.29 7.41
N GLY A 435 33.25 28.23 8.35
CA GLY A 435 33.82 28.02 9.68
C GLY A 435 32.94 27.19 10.61
N GLU A 436 31.62 27.45 10.64
CA GLU A 436 30.63 26.72 11.46
C GLU A 436 30.45 25.27 11.00
N VAL A 437 30.40 25.04 9.71
CA VAL A 437 30.26 23.68 9.15
C VAL A 437 31.50 22.83 9.45
N GLN A 438 32.69 23.42 9.48
CA GLN A 438 33.92 22.71 9.88
C GLN A 438 33.96 22.42 11.37
N SER A 439 33.51 23.34 12.23
CA SER A 439 33.36 23.13 13.67
C SER A 439 32.39 21.99 13.99
N LEU A 440 31.19 22.00 13.40
CA LEU A 440 30.18 20.95 13.56
C LEU A 440 30.67 19.58 13.08
N ARG A 441 31.43 19.53 11.99
CA ARG A 441 32.01 18.25 11.52
C ARG A 441 33.07 17.71 12.48
N LYS A 442 33.79 18.56 13.18
CA LYS A 442 34.75 18.16 14.19
C LYS A 442 34.03 17.62 15.43
N GLU A 443 33.02 18.34 15.92
CA GLU A 443 32.18 17.86 17.05
C GLU A 443 31.51 16.53 16.79
N VAL A 444 30.94 16.30 15.59
CA VAL A 444 30.35 15.01 15.19
C VAL A 444 31.41 13.89 15.18
N LYS A 445 32.65 14.19 14.78
CA LYS A 445 33.73 13.21 14.79
C LYS A 445 34.17 12.86 16.23
N ASP A 446 34.22 13.84 17.11
CA ASP A 446 34.61 13.67 18.50
C ASP A 446 33.53 12.91 19.28
N LEU A 447 32.25 13.21 19.01
CA LEU A 447 31.12 12.44 19.58
C LEU A 447 31.10 10.99 19.12
N LYS A 448 31.41 10.70 17.84
CA LYS A 448 31.50 9.31 17.37
C LYS A 448 32.60 8.53 18.06
N ALA A 449 33.77 9.14 18.29
CA ALA A 449 34.86 8.51 19.01
C ALA A 449 34.49 8.22 20.48
N ALA A 450 33.78 9.13 21.14
CA ALA A 450 33.29 8.93 22.51
C ALA A 450 32.25 7.79 22.61
N ILE A 451 31.38 7.64 21.61
CA ILE A 451 30.41 6.55 21.56
C ILE A 451 31.12 5.19 21.37
N GLU A 452 32.15 5.11 20.53
CA GLU A 452 32.94 3.87 20.36
C GLU A 452 33.67 3.48 21.65
N GLU A 453 34.23 4.45 22.39
CA GLU A 453 34.87 4.22 23.68
C GLU A 453 33.87 3.71 24.71
N LEU A 454 32.71 4.34 24.84
CA LEU A 454 31.63 3.90 25.73
C LEU A 454 31.14 2.50 25.40
N THR A 455 30.99 2.18 24.11
CA THR A 455 30.55 0.86 23.65
C THR A 455 31.59 -0.22 24.02
N THR A 456 32.86 0.11 23.94
CA THR A 456 33.96 -0.81 24.32
C THR A 456 33.95 -1.06 25.81
N ARG A 457 33.79 0.00 26.63
CA ARG A 457 33.67 -0.11 28.12
C ARG A 457 32.42 -0.89 28.54
N MET A 458 31.32 -0.73 27.86
CA MET A 458 30.11 -1.55 28.12
C MET A 458 30.39 -3.04 27.87
N LYS A 459 31.01 -3.41 26.76
CA LYS A 459 31.38 -4.80 26.46
C LYS A 459 32.35 -5.37 27.52
N GLU A 460 33.28 -4.59 28.04
CA GLU A 460 34.19 -5.01 29.10
C GLU A 460 33.43 -5.24 30.41
N LEU A 461 32.47 -4.40 30.76
CA LEU A 461 31.61 -4.55 31.93
C LEU A 461 30.67 -5.77 31.81
N GLU A 462 30.14 -6.04 30.66
CA GLU A 462 29.32 -7.23 30.37
C GLU A 462 30.15 -8.52 30.53
N SER A 463 31.35 -8.57 29.97
CA SER A 463 32.25 -9.71 30.12
C SER A 463 32.69 -9.92 31.60
N TRP A 464 32.89 -8.85 32.35
CA TRP A 464 33.19 -8.93 33.79
C TRP A 464 31.97 -9.46 34.59
N ARG A 465 30.76 -9.10 34.19
CA ARG A 465 29.53 -9.58 34.85
C ARG A 465 29.28 -11.07 34.57
N GLU A 466 29.64 -11.58 33.37
CA GLU A 466 29.53 -13.01 33.01
C GLU A 466 30.60 -13.87 33.68
N SER A 467 31.72 -13.27 34.16
CA SER A 467 32.81 -13.97 34.80
C SER A 467 32.67 -14.06 36.35
N LYS A 468 31.60 -13.52 36.94
CA LYS A 468 31.21 -13.65 38.34
C LYS A 468 29.99 -14.52 38.54
#